data_cd219b7ea854bcdfb98a3ba77f43ed9f
#
_entry.id   cd219b7ea854bcdfb98a3ba77f43ed9f
#
_cell.length_a   1.000
_cell.length_b   1.000
_cell.length_c   1.000
_cell.angle_alpha   90.00
_cell.angle_beta   90.00
_cell.angle_gamma   90.00
#
_symmetry.space_group_name_H-M   'P 1'
#
loop_
_entity.id
_entity.type
_entity.pdbx_description
1 polymer ?
#
loop_
_entity_poly.entity_id
_entity_poly.type
_entity_poly.pdbx_seq_one_letter_code
_entity_poly.pdbx_strand_id
1 'polypeptide(L)'
;DPDGANAKLDALGLADTDGDGMRELPNGEKLVLNLNFSTQGIAGQTVELVSQYWKDVGIDSVVKEVTPDEYRSAQSSNNLDVSMWRKSQPLAIVLGNNELWVPPYENYFGNRNAMLWAEWVDSGGSAGVEPPAWAMEMMDDINTLQSAAAGSDAFNAVGAKMAKTMTEQLLFIGTVNAPAPMIHRNNLINFTEMQTHSYEYYRTYPYRATQWWLDE
;
A
#
# COMPACT_ATOMS: atom_id res chain seq x y z
N ASP A 1 -2.31 11.00 17.25
CA ASP A 1 -3.54 11.45 17.93
C ASP A 1 -4.30 10.25 18.53
N PRO A 2 -3.81 9.67 19.65
CA PRO A 2 -4.46 8.53 20.31
C PRO A 2 -5.85 8.88 20.85
N ASP A 3 -6.02 10.11 21.35
CA ASP A 3 -7.32 10.54 21.91
C ASP A 3 -8.39 10.60 20.82
N GLY A 4 -8.05 11.16 19.66
CA GLY A 4 -8.95 11.17 18.50
C GLY A 4 -9.22 9.76 17.95
N ALA A 5 -8.24 8.84 18.01
CA ALA A 5 -8.44 7.46 17.64
C ALA A 5 -9.42 6.76 18.60
N ASN A 6 -9.21 6.91 19.91
CA ASN A 6 -10.12 6.37 20.92
C ASN A 6 -11.53 6.88 20.74
N ALA A 7 -11.73 8.19 20.57
CA ALA A 7 -13.06 8.77 20.35
C ALA A 7 -13.78 8.21 19.10
N LYS A 8 -13.04 7.94 18.02
CA LYS A 8 -13.61 7.32 16.82
C LYS A 8 -13.97 5.85 17.02
N LEU A 9 -13.11 5.10 17.72
CA LEU A 9 -13.36 3.70 18.05
C LEU A 9 -14.61 3.56 18.95
N ASP A 10 -14.74 4.45 19.96
CA ASP A 10 -15.91 4.51 20.80
C ASP A 10 -17.20 4.81 20.01
N ALA A 11 -17.12 5.76 19.06
CA ALA A 11 -18.24 6.11 18.18
C ALA A 11 -18.67 4.96 17.25
N LEU A 12 -17.77 4.01 16.95
CA LEU A 12 -18.05 2.80 16.20
C LEU A 12 -18.63 1.68 17.08
N GLY A 13 -18.77 1.90 18.39
CA GLY A 13 -19.25 0.90 19.34
C GLY A 13 -18.20 -0.15 19.72
N LEU A 14 -16.93 0.12 19.44
CA LEU A 14 -15.80 -0.73 19.84
C LEU A 14 -15.36 -0.28 21.24
N ALA A 15 -15.68 -1.03 22.27
CA ALA A 15 -15.38 -0.70 23.66
C ALA A 15 -14.67 -1.87 24.36
N ASP A 16 -13.80 -1.56 25.31
CA ASP A 16 -13.27 -2.54 26.26
C ASP A 16 -14.36 -2.85 27.30
N THR A 17 -15.04 -3.97 27.14
CA THR A 17 -16.19 -4.36 27.97
C THR A 17 -15.82 -5.30 29.11
N ASP A 18 -14.68 -6.00 29.01
CA ASP A 18 -14.19 -6.91 30.04
C ASP A 18 -13.09 -6.32 30.94
N GLY A 19 -12.53 -5.17 30.55
CA GLY A 19 -11.55 -4.42 31.34
C GLY A 19 -10.12 -4.91 31.16
N ASP A 20 -9.82 -5.67 30.09
CA ASP A 20 -8.47 -6.16 29.80
C ASP A 20 -7.59 -5.16 29.02
N GLY A 21 -8.14 -4.02 28.65
CA GLY A 21 -7.47 -2.96 27.89
C GLY A 21 -7.59 -3.10 26.37
N MET A 22 -8.25 -4.16 25.89
CA MET A 22 -8.51 -4.38 24.47
C MET A 22 -10.00 -4.18 24.20
N ARG A 23 -10.33 -3.82 22.96
CA ARG A 23 -11.70 -3.52 22.54
C ARG A 23 -12.38 -4.73 21.94
N GLU A 24 -13.66 -4.88 22.21
CA GLU A 24 -14.53 -5.89 21.59
C GLU A 24 -15.31 -5.30 20.43
N LEU A 25 -15.72 -6.20 19.54
CA LEU A 25 -16.74 -5.97 18.52
C LEU A 25 -18.12 -5.81 19.19
N PRO A 26 -19.12 -5.18 18.53
CA PRO A 26 -20.46 -5.03 19.09
C PRO A 26 -21.16 -6.36 19.46
N ASN A 27 -20.70 -7.48 18.93
CA ASN A 27 -21.19 -8.82 19.28
C ASN A 27 -20.49 -9.44 20.52
N GLY A 28 -19.55 -8.72 21.14
CA GLY A 28 -18.78 -9.15 22.31
C GLY A 28 -17.54 -10.00 22.01
N GLU A 29 -17.21 -10.22 20.74
CA GLU A 29 -15.96 -10.90 20.37
C GLU A 29 -14.79 -9.92 20.38
N LYS A 30 -13.58 -10.38 20.73
CA LYS A 30 -12.39 -9.56 20.74
C LYS A 30 -12.06 -9.06 19.33
N LEU A 31 -11.74 -7.78 19.21
CA LEU A 31 -11.22 -7.19 17.99
C LEU A 31 -9.72 -7.52 17.86
N VAL A 32 -9.43 -8.54 17.07
CA VAL A 32 -8.04 -8.97 16.82
C VAL A 32 -7.75 -8.90 15.32
N LEU A 33 -6.70 -8.16 14.95
CA LEU A 33 -6.26 -8.03 13.56
C LEU A 33 -5.01 -8.89 13.30
N ASN A 34 -5.05 -9.70 12.23
CA ASN A 34 -3.90 -10.51 11.83
C ASN A 34 -2.98 -9.69 10.91
N LEU A 35 -1.79 -9.38 11.40
CA LEU A 35 -0.74 -8.67 10.67
C LEU A 35 0.24 -9.68 10.07
N ASN A 36 -0.20 -10.38 9.02
CA ASN A 36 0.69 -11.24 8.26
C ASN A 36 1.58 -10.40 7.38
N PHE A 37 2.88 -10.59 7.45
CA PHE A 37 3.85 -9.85 6.65
C PHE A 37 4.93 -10.76 6.08
N SER A 38 5.62 -10.28 5.05
CA SER A 38 6.84 -10.90 4.53
C SER A 38 7.98 -9.88 4.57
N THR A 39 9.15 -10.32 5.04
CA THR A 39 10.36 -9.48 5.06
C THR A 39 10.84 -9.05 3.68
N GLN A 40 10.35 -9.68 2.61
CA GLN A 40 10.50 -9.16 1.26
C GLN A 40 9.78 -7.82 1.05
N GLY A 41 8.66 -7.61 1.73
CA GLY A 41 7.80 -6.43 1.57
C GLY A 41 8.04 -5.33 2.59
N ILE A 42 8.23 -5.69 3.86
CA ILE A 42 8.38 -4.75 4.97
C ILE A 42 9.26 -5.36 6.09
N ALA A 43 9.98 -4.52 6.81
CA ALA A 43 10.75 -4.96 7.97
C ALA A 43 9.83 -5.34 9.14
N GLY A 44 10.11 -6.46 9.83
CA GLY A 44 9.32 -6.94 10.97
C GLY A 44 9.20 -5.90 12.09
N GLN A 45 10.28 -5.18 12.41
CA GLN A 45 10.24 -4.10 13.41
C GLN A 45 9.21 -3.02 13.10
N THR A 46 8.97 -2.71 11.81
CA THR A 46 7.92 -1.75 11.43
C THR A 46 6.53 -2.30 11.73
N VAL A 47 6.32 -3.59 11.48
CA VAL A 47 5.03 -4.25 11.76
C VAL A 47 4.77 -4.32 13.27
N GLU A 48 5.80 -4.65 14.04
CA GLU A 48 5.73 -4.67 15.50
C GLU A 48 5.40 -3.31 16.10
N LEU A 49 6.00 -2.22 15.57
CA LEU A 49 5.67 -0.86 15.99
C LEU A 49 4.23 -0.49 15.68
N VAL A 50 3.72 -0.85 14.50
CA VAL A 50 2.31 -0.62 14.14
C VAL A 50 1.39 -1.38 15.09
N SER A 51 1.70 -2.66 15.36
CA SER A 51 0.98 -3.48 16.34
C SER A 51 0.95 -2.82 17.72
N GLN A 52 2.08 -2.30 18.19
CA GLN A 52 2.15 -1.61 19.49
C GLN A 52 1.26 -0.35 19.51
N TYR A 53 1.32 0.49 18.49
CA TYR A 53 0.48 1.70 18.42
C TYR A 53 -1.02 1.38 18.38
N TRP A 54 -1.41 0.26 17.79
CA TRP A 54 -2.80 -0.18 17.80
C TRP A 54 -3.22 -0.70 19.16
N LYS A 55 -2.35 -1.45 19.83
CA LYS A 55 -2.59 -1.90 21.23
C LYS A 55 -2.73 -0.74 22.20
N ASP A 56 -2.00 0.35 21.98
CA ASP A 56 -2.10 1.56 22.80
C ASP A 56 -3.48 2.25 22.72
N VAL A 57 -4.28 1.91 21.72
CA VAL A 57 -5.68 2.37 21.57
C VAL A 57 -6.70 1.24 21.68
N GLY A 58 -6.27 0.09 22.19
CA GLY A 58 -7.13 -1.05 22.48
C GLY A 58 -7.45 -1.98 21.29
N ILE A 59 -6.73 -1.89 20.18
CA ILE A 59 -6.87 -2.84 19.07
C ILE A 59 -5.81 -3.93 19.21
N ASP A 60 -6.22 -5.16 19.52
CA ASP A 60 -5.28 -6.29 19.58
C ASP A 60 -4.86 -6.74 18.19
N SER A 61 -3.65 -7.27 18.09
CA SER A 61 -3.11 -7.74 16.83
C SER A 61 -2.12 -8.88 16.99
N VAL A 62 -2.14 -9.82 16.05
CA VAL A 62 -1.22 -10.94 15.95
C VAL A 62 -0.26 -10.70 14.78
N VAL A 63 1.03 -10.50 15.12
CA VAL A 63 2.09 -10.33 14.12
C VAL A 63 2.63 -11.68 13.71
N LYS A 64 2.62 -12.01 12.42
CA LYS A 64 3.13 -13.27 11.88
C LYS A 64 3.95 -13.04 10.62
N GLU A 65 5.20 -13.44 10.64
CA GLU A 65 6.01 -13.55 9.43
C GLU A 65 5.59 -14.79 8.63
N VAL A 66 5.36 -14.61 7.34
CA VAL A 66 5.03 -15.66 6.38
C VAL A 66 5.97 -15.60 5.17
N THR A 67 6.04 -16.68 4.42
CA THR A 67 6.81 -16.68 3.17
C THR A 67 6.19 -15.73 2.14
N PRO A 68 6.97 -15.20 1.16
CA PRO A 68 6.43 -14.35 0.11
C PRO A 68 5.28 -15.00 -0.66
N ASP A 69 5.31 -16.30 -0.86
CA ASP A 69 4.29 -17.03 -1.60
C ASP A 69 3.01 -17.20 -0.79
N GLU A 70 3.12 -17.50 0.52
CA GLU A 70 1.98 -17.50 1.44
C GLU A 70 1.31 -16.12 1.50
N TYR A 71 2.13 -15.06 1.61
CA TYR A 71 1.62 -13.69 1.62
C TYR A 71 0.82 -13.36 0.35
N ARG A 72 1.39 -13.66 -0.82
CA ARG A 72 0.73 -13.43 -2.12
C ARG A 72 -0.55 -14.25 -2.28
N SER A 73 -0.51 -15.50 -1.84
CA SER A 73 -1.70 -16.38 -1.87
C SER A 73 -2.83 -15.83 -1.00
N ALA A 74 -2.50 -15.43 0.23
CA ALA A 74 -3.46 -14.81 1.14
C ALA A 74 -4.00 -13.47 0.59
N GLN A 75 -3.15 -12.65 -0.02
CA GLN A 75 -3.55 -11.41 -0.68
C GLN A 75 -4.54 -11.67 -1.82
N SER A 76 -4.22 -12.60 -2.72
CA SER A 76 -5.05 -12.91 -3.90
C SER A 76 -6.41 -13.50 -3.53
N SER A 77 -6.48 -14.24 -2.42
CA SER A 77 -7.73 -14.81 -1.89
C SER A 77 -8.48 -13.89 -0.94
N ASN A 78 -8.07 -12.61 -0.81
CA ASN A 78 -8.63 -11.63 0.12
C ASN A 78 -8.62 -12.13 1.59
N ASN A 79 -7.56 -12.82 1.99
CA ASN A 79 -7.42 -13.48 3.28
C ASN A 79 -6.40 -12.77 4.19
N LEU A 80 -6.30 -11.45 4.05
CA LEU A 80 -5.49 -10.56 4.88
C LEU A 80 -6.39 -9.50 5.51
N ASP A 81 -6.34 -9.36 6.83
CA ASP A 81 -7.00 -8.25 7.53
C ASP A 81 -6.31 -6.94 7.19
N VAL A 82 -4.98 -6.97 7.09
CA VAL A 82 -4.15 -5.81 6.74
C VAL A 82 -3.07 -6.23 5.77
N SER A 83 -2.97 -5.52 4.66
CA SER A 83 -1.90 -5.71 3.68
C SER A 83 -0.77 -4.71 3.94
N MET A 84 0.43 -5.21 4.21
CA MET A 84 1.61 -4.39 4.49
C MET A 84 2.71 -4.68 3.48
N TRP A 85 3.11 -3.64 2.71
CA TRP A 85 4.13 -3.77 1.69
C TRP A 85 4.88 -2.47 1.49
N ARG A 86 6.08 -2.54 0.90
CA ARG A 86 6.86 -1.35 0.55
C ARG A 86 6.47 -0.82 -0.82
N LYS A 87 6.51 0.48 -0.98
CA LYS A 87 6.52 1.16 -2.27
C LYS A 87 7.35 2.44 -2.15
N SER A 88 8.17 2.71 -3.14
CA SER A 88 8.98 3.92 -3.20
C SER A 88 8.90 4.50 -4.60
N GLN A 89 7.80 5.19 -4.92
CA GLN A 89 7.66 5.82 -6.22
C GLN A 89 7.13 7.24 -6.06
N PRO A 90 7.62 8.19 -6.85
CA PRO A 90 7.00 9.50 -6.97
C PRO A 90 5.53 9.40 -7.36
N LEU A 91 4.71 10.34 -6.92
CA LEU A 91 3.27 10.35 -7.17
C LEU A 91 2.92 10.16 -8.67
N ALA A 92 3.67 10.78 -9.57
CA ALA A 92 3.43 10.64 -11.00
C ALA A 92 3.58 9.19 -11.50
N ILE A 93 4.50 8.41 -10.92
CA ILE A 93 4.68 7.00 -11.26
C ILE A 93 3.62 6.13 -10.56
N VAL A 94 3.21 6.50 -9.35
CA VAL A 94 2.08 5.84 -8.66
C VAL A 94 0.81 5.96 -9.49
N LEU A 95 0.55 7.14 -10.04
CA LEU A 95 -0.59 7.37 -10.92
C LEU A 95 -0.46 6.62 -12.26
N GLY A 96 0.77 6.36 -12.73
CA GLY A 96 1.02 5.54 -13.92
C GLY A 96 0.94 4.04 -13.70
N ASN A 97 1.18 3.57 -12.47
CA ASN A 97 1.07 2.17 -12.04
C ASN A 97 -0.12 1.99 -11.10
N ASN A 98 -1.25 2.40 -11.54
CA ASN A 98 -2.49 2.46 -10.78
C ASN A 98 -2.98 1.10 -10.26
N GLU A 99 -2.73 0.02 -11.00
CA GLU A 99 -3.09 -1.35 -10.60
C GLU A 99 -2.51 -1.77 -9.25
N LEU A 100 -1.47 -1.07 -8.77
CA LEU A 100 -0.89 -1.33 -7.45
C LEU A 100 -1.60 -0.61 -6.30
N TRP A 101 -2.37 0.44 -6.59
CA TRP A 101 -2.78 1.40 -5.57
C TRP A 101 -4.25 1.76 -5.59
N VAL A 102 -4.90 1.64 -6.73
CA VAL A 102 -6.26 2.13 -6.94
C VAL A 102 -7.18 0.97 -7.27
N PRO A 103 -8.06 0.58 -6.34
CA PRO A 103 -9.11 -0.38 -6.61
C PRO A 103 -10.26 0.30 -7.37
N PRO A 104 -11.10 -0.45 -8.08
CA PRO A 104 -10.86 -1.82 -8.50
C PRO A 104 -10.14 -1.81 -9.85
N TYR A 105 -9.00 -2.43 -9.98
CA TYR A 105 -8.26 -2.40 -11.23
C TYR A 105 -8.16 -3.79 -11.87
N GLU A 106 -7.46 -4.71 -11.22
CA GLU A 106 -7.40 -6.10 -11.66
C GLU A 106 -7.07 -7.02 -10.49
N ASN A 107 -7.52 -8.28 -10.57
CA ASN A 107 -7.16 -9.30 -9.59
C ASN A 107 -5.79 -9.89 -9.90
N TYR A 108 -4.76 -9.11 -9.68
CA TYR A 108 -3.39 -9.48 -9.95
C TYR A 108 -2.46 -9.07 -8.80
N PHE A 109 -1.25 -9.61 -8.78
CA PHE A 109 -0.20 -9.26 -7.82
C PHE A 109 -0.01 -7.74 -7.62
N GLY A 110 -0.24 -6.96 -8.65
CA GLY A 110 -0.21 -5.52 -8.62
C GLY A 110 -1.30 -4.89 -7.76
N ASN A 111 -2.50 -5.43 -7.77
CA ASN A 111 -3.59 -4.93 -6.94
C ASN A 111 -3.43 -5.43 -5.50
N ARG A 112 -3.12 -4.53 -4.60
CA ARG A 112 -2.88 -4.84 -3.19
C ARG A 112 -4.05 -4.51 -2.28
N ASN A 113 -5.13 -4.01 -2.86
CA ASN A 113 -6.36 -3.63 -2.15
C ASN A 113 -7.58 -4.11 -2.90
N ALA A 114 -8.65 -4.36 -2.14
CA ALA A 114 -10.00 -4.60 -2.65
C ALA A 114 -10.05 -5.68 -3.73
N MET A 115 -9.43 -6.83 -3.50
CA MET A 115 -9.38 -7.94 -4.44
C MET A 115 -10.77 -8.41 -4.87
N LEU A 116 -11.75 -8.39 -3.97
CA LEU A 116 -13.14 -8.75 -4.29
C LEU A 116 -13.83 -7.71 -5.19
N TRP A 117 -13.43 -6.44 -5.14
CA TRP A 117 -13.92 -5.42 -6.08
C TRP A 117 -13.34 -5.64 -7.48
N ALA A 118 -12.04 -5.97 -7.55
CA ALA A 118 -11.42 -6.32 -8.83
C ALA A 118 -12.10 -7.55 -9.43
N GLU A 119 -12.37 -8.60 -8.65
CA GLU A 119 -13.09 -9.79 -9.09
C GLU A 119 -14.50 -9.47 -9.61
N TRP A 120 -15.21 -8.54 -8.93
CA TRP A 120 -16.54 -8.11 -9.39
C TRP A 120 -16.48 -7.41 -10.75
N VAL A 121 -15.52 -6.52 -10.95
CA VAL A 121 -15.32 -5.83 -12.23
C VAL A 121 -14.93 -6.81 -13.34
N ASP A 122 -13.96 -7.67 -13.09
CA ASP A 122 -13.45 -8.65 -14.06
C ASP A 122 -14.52 -9.66 -14.47
N SER A 123 -15.39 -10.05 -13.55
CA SER A 123 -16.47 -11.00 -13.79
C SER A 123 -17.74 -10.38 -14.39
N GLY A 124 -17.78 -9.06 -14.55
CA GLY A 124 -19.00 -8.34 -14.96
C GLY A 124 -20.13 -8.44 -13.93
N GLY A 125 -19.79 -8.50 -12.65
CA GLY A 125 -20.73 -8.56 -11.53
C GLY A 125 -21.22 -9.96 -11.16
N SER A 126 -20.64 -11.02 -11.72
CA SER A 126 -21.05 -12.40 -11.42
C SER A 126 -20.35 -13.02 -10.22
N ALA A 127 -19.24 -12.44 -9.76
CA ALA A 127 -18.46 -12.86 -8.59
C ALA A 127 -17.86 -11.64 -7.88
N GLY A 128 -17.34 -11.83 -6.67
CA GLY A 128 -16.75 -10.75 -5.89
C GLY A 128 -17.79 -9.91 -5.15
N VAL A 129 -17.42 -8.65 -4.88
CA VAL A 129 -18.25 -7.66 -4.17
C VAL A 129 -18.34 -6.39 -4.99
N GLU A 130 -19.55 -5.83 -5.14
CA GLU A 130 -19.75 -4.58 -5.87
C GLU A 130 -18.96 -3.42 -5.24
N PRO A 131 -18.11 -2.74 -6.03
CA PRO A 131 -17.35 -1.59 -5.54
C PRO A 131 -18.28 -0.41 -5.20
N PRO A 132 -17.93 0.41 -4.19
CA PRO A 132 -18.65 1.66 -3.97
C PRO A 132 -18.46 2.63 -5.13
N ALA A 133 -19.41 3.56 -5.30
CA ALA A 133 -19.42 4.51 -6.43
C ALA A 133 -18.10 5.28 -6.59
N TRP A 134 -17.48 5.73 -5.49
CA TRP A 134 -16.22 6.45 -5.54
C TRP A 134 -15.06 5.59 -6.11
N ALA A 135 -15.07 4.27 -5.89
CA ALA A 135 -14.06 3.37 -6.45
C ALA A 135 -14.27 3.18 -7.95
N MET A 136 -15.51 3.11 -8.42
CA MET A 136 -15.82 3.09 -9.84
C MET A 136 -15.43 4.40 -10.53
N GLU A 137 -15.68 5.56 -9.90
CA GLU A 137 -15.21 6.85 -10.41
C GLU A 137 -13.67 6.89 -10.53
N MET A 138 -12.95 6.28 -9.60
CA MET A 138 -11.48 6.22 -9.69
C MET A 138 -11.00 5.42 -10.90
N MET A 139 -11.71 4.39 -11.34
CA MET A 139 -11.40 3.70 -12.60
C MET A 139 -11.54 4.63 -13.81
N ASP A 140 -12.61 5.41 -13.86
CA ASP A 140 -12.84 6.38 -14.95
C ASP A 140 -11.77 7.49 -14.92
N ASP A 141 -11.40 7.94 -13.72
CA ASP A 141 -10.33 8.92 -13.53
C ASP A 141 -8.98 8.38 -14.01
N ILE A 142 -8.65 7.11 -13.77
CA ILE A 142 -7.46 6.44 -14.28
C ILE A 142 -7.44 6.44 -15.82
N ASN A 143 -8.52 6.02 -16.44
CA ASN A 143 -8.64 6.01 -17.89
C ASN A 143 -8.46 7.42 -18.49
N THR A 144 -9.01 8.42 -17.82
CA THR A 144 -8.83 9.83 -18.19
C THR A 144 -7.38 10.28 -18.04
N LEU A 145 -6.73 9.92 -16.91
CA LEU A 145 -5.33 10.25 -16.64
C LEU A 145 -4.39 9.64 -17.70
N GLN A 146 -4.60 8.36 -18.04
CA GLN A 146 -3.78 7.65 -19.03
C GLN A 146 -3.97 8.21 -20.46
N SER A 147 -5.12 8.78 -20.74
CA SER A 147 -5.44 9.38 -22.04
C SER A 147 -4.97 10.83 -22.16
N ALA A 148 -4.74 11.51 -21.04
CA ALA A 148 -4.34 12.91 -21.01
C ALA A 148 -2.83 13.07 -21.25
N ALA A 149 -2.43 14.13 -21.92
CA ALA A 149 -1.01 14.47 -22.08
C ALA A 149 -0.41 14.79 -20.70
N ALA A 150 0.72 14.16 -20.38
CA ALA A 150 1.40 14.38 -19.11
C ALA A 150 1.71 15.87 -18.88
N GLY A 151 1.33 16.39 -17.71
CA GLY A 151 1.49 17.80 -17.33
C GLY A 151 0.44 18.75 -17.91
N SER A 152 -0.54 18.28 -18.68
CA SER A 152 -1.68 19.11 -19.10
C SER A 152 -2.60 19.45 -17.93
N ASP A 153 -3.44 20.48 -18.10
CA ASP A 153 -4.43 20.85 -17.07
C ASP A 153 -5.37 19.68 -16.75
N ALA A 154 -5.78 18.92 -17.76
CA ALA A 154 -6.63 17.73 -17.59
C ALA A 154 -5.91 16.65 -16.77
N PHE A 155 -4.63 16.34 -17.08
CA PHE A 155 -3.82 15.41 -16.33
C PHE A 155 -3.68 15.83 -14.87
N ASN A 156 -3.34 17.09 -14.62
CA ASN A 156 -3.13 17.63 -13.28
C ASN A 156 -4.44 17.65 -12.47
N ALA A 157 -5.56 18.02 -13.08
CA ALA A 157 -6.86 18.05 -12.42
C ALA A 157 -7.33 16.65 -11.99
N VAL A 158 -7.23 15.67 -12.87
CA VAL A 158 -7.58 14.27 -12.54
C VAL A 158 -6.63 13.69 -11.52
N GLY A 159 -5.32 13.91 -11.65
CA GLY A 159 -4.34 13.45 -10.67
C GLY A 159 -4.60 14.02 -9.27
N ALA A 160 -4.97 15.30 -9.17
CA ALA A 160 -5.33 15.93 -7.91
C ALA A 160 -6.63 15.33 -7.31
N LYS A 161 -7.64 15.06 -8.14
CA LYS A 161 -8.88 14.39 -7.72
C LYS A 161 -8.59 13.00 -7.17
N MET A 162 -7.81 12.18 -7.88
CA MET A 162 -7.42 10.84 -7.44
C MET A 162 -6.65 10.89 -6.11
N ALA A 163 -5.66 11.76 -5.98
CA ALA A 163 -4.89 11.91 -4.74
C ALA A 163 -5.79 12.31 -3.56
N LYS A 164 -6.77 13.19 -3.78
CA LYS A 164 -7.75 13.57 -2.78
C LYS A 164 -8.59 12.37 -2.34
N THR A 165 -9.15 11.62 -3.28
CA THR A 165 -9.97 10.43 -2.98
C THR A 165 -9.15 9.38 -2.20
N MET A 166 -7.92 9.10 -2.62
CA MET A 166 -7.03 8.16 -1.91
C MET A 166 -6.78 8.59 -0.46
N THR A 167 -6.64 9.89 -0.22
CA THR A 167 -6.43 10.44 1.12
C THR A 167 -7.70 10.42 1.97
N GLU A 168 -8.84 10.80 1.40
CA GLU A 168 -10.12 10.82 2.10
C GLU A 168 -10.63 9.43 2.45
N GLN A 169 -10.39 8.45 1.58
CA GLN A 169 -10.76 7.05 1.80
C GLN A 169 -9.70 6.26 2.58
N LEU A 170 -8.57 6.88 2.93
CA LEU A 170 -7.45 6.25 3.64
C LEU A 170 -7.02 4.92 3.03
N LEU A 171 -6.97 4.84 1.70
CA LEU A 171 -6.63 3.62 0.99
C LEU A 171 -5.24 3.10 1.34
N PHE A 172 -4.34 4.02 1.70
CA PHE A 172 -2.99 3.70 2.14
C PHE A 172 -2.60 4.56 3.34
N ILE A 173 -1.93 3.91 4.28
CA ILE A 173 -1.32 4.58 5.42
C ILE A 173 0.20 4.42 5.28
N GLY A 174 0.89 5.53 4.96
CA GLY A 174 2.35 5.56 4.91
C GLY A 174 2.95 5.40 6.30
N THR A 175 3.97 4.55 6.43
CA THR A 175 4.69 4.36 7.69
C THR A 175 5.97 5.18 7.72
N VAL A 176 6.97 4.77 6.94
CA VAL A 176 8.29 5.43 6.88
C VAL A 176 8.77 5.57 5.44
N ASN A 177 9.49 6.64 5.18
CA ASN A 177 10.23 6.78 3.95
C ASN A 177 11.69 6.39 4.21
N ALA A 178 12.09 5.23 3.69
CA ALA A 178 13.46 4.75 3.84
C ALA A 178 14.36 5.34 2.76
N PRO A 179 15.50 5.97 3.13
CA PRO A 179 16.49 6.36 2.14
C PRO A 179 17.09 5.11 1.49
N ALA A 180 17.33 5.18 0.20
CA ALA A 180 18.01 4.12 -0.55
C ALA A 180 19.41 4.64 -0.97
N PRO A 181 20.40 4.64 -0.07
CA PRO A 181 21.73 5.13 -0.41
C PRO A 181 22.38 4.19 -1.44
N MET A 182 23.01 4.78 -2.43
CA MET A 182 23.83 4.04 -3.39
C MET A 182 25.23 3.90 -2.82
N ILE A 183 25.69 2.66 -2.68
CA ILE A 183 27.02 2.34 -2.16
C ILE A 183 27.80 1.67 -3.29
N HIS A 184 28.93 2.26 -3.63
CA HIS A 184 29.83 1.70 -4.62
C HIS A 184 31.30 1.83 -4.16
N ARG A 185 32.19 1.08 -4.80
CA ARG A 185 33.63 1.20 -4.54
C ARG A 185 34.13 2.55 -5.06
N ASN A 186 35.08 3.16 -4.37
CA ASN A 186 35.66 4.45 -4.77
C ASN A 186 36.37 4.39 -6.13
N ASN A 187 36.89 3.23 -6.52
CA ASN A 187 37.52 3.00 -7.79
C ASN A 187 36.58 2.50 -8.90
N LEU A 188 35.25 2.55 -8.68
CA LEU A 188 34.28 2.31 -9.73
C LEU A 188 34.15 3.56 -10.60
N ILE A 189 34.57 3.44 -11.84
CA ILE A 189 34.62 4.55 -12.80
C ILE A 189 33.38 4.51 -13.70
N ASN A 190 32.97 5.68 -14.17
CA ASN A 190 31.81 5.92 -15.01
C ASN A 190 30.47 5.57 -14.33
N PHE A 191 30.47 5.54 -13.01
CA PHE A 191 29.24 5.46 -12.21
C PHE A 191 28.65 6.86 -12.05
N THR A 192 27.37 7.01 -12.32
CA THR A 192 26.63 8.26 -12.11
C THR A 192 25.52 7.99 -11.10
N GLU A 193 25.51 8.74 -10.02
CA GLU A 193 24.44 8.67 -9.03
C GLU A 193 23.14 9.25 -9.62
N MET A 194 22.05 8.52 -9.49
CA MET A 194 20.73 8.97 -9.91
C MET A 194 20.00 9.62 -8.74
N GLN A 195 19.48 10.82 -8.96
CA GLN A 195 18.75 11.56 -7.92
C GLN A 195 17.33 11.03 -7.68
N THR A 196 16.75 10.35 -8.66
CA THR A 196 15.39 9.81 -8.57
C THR A 196 15.44 8.30 -8.56
N HIS A 197 14.95 7.71 -7.48
CA HIS A 197 14.80 6.27 -7.36
C HIS A 197 13.35 5.89 -7.62
N SER A 198 13.13 4.98 -8.57
CA SER A 198 11.84 4.37 -8.84
C SER A 198 12.02 2.88 -9.10
N TYR A 199 10.92 2.15 -9.17
CA TYR A 199 10.98 0.72 -9.47
C TYR A 199 11.71 0.44 -10.79
N GLU A 200 11.52 1.28 -11.80
CA GLU A 200 12.19 1.20 -13.10
C GLU A 200 13.66 1.63 -13.02
N TYR A 201 14.00 2.53 -12.11
CA TYR A 201 15.34 3.09 -11.97
C TYR A 201 16.21 2.40 -10.92
N TYR A 202 15.69 1.55 -10.06
CA TYR A 202 16.55 0.82 -9.12
C TYR A 202 17.33 -0.30 -9.80
N ARG A 203 16.87 -0.74 -10.97
CA ARG A 203 17.58 -1.67 -11.82
C ARG A 203 18.63 -0.93 -12.65
N THR A 204 19.64 -1.65 -13.10
CA THR A 204 20.85 -1.08 -13.68
C THR A 204 20.70 -0.41 -15.05
N TYR A 205 19.53 -0.40 -15.65
CA TYR A 205 19.30 0.17 -16.98
C TYR A 205 19.70 1.64 -17.12
N PRO A 206 19.21 2.57 -16.26
CA PRO A 206 19.58 3.98 -16.36
C PRO A 206 21.05 4.22 -16.02
N TYR A 207 21.62 3.37 -15.19
CA TYR A 207 23.01 3.50 -14.75
C TYR A 207 24.02 3.01 -15.78
N ARG A 208 23.60 2.32 -16.84
CA ARG A 208 24.45 1.78 -17.89
C ARG A 208 25.63 0.97 -17.33
N ALA A 209 25.34 0.02 -16.48
CA ALA A 209 26.35 -0.80 -15.78
C ALA A 209 27.36 -1.48 -16.73
N THR A 210 27.00 -1.69 -17.99
CA THR A 210 27.90 -2.20 -19.04
C THR A 210 29.03 -1.24 -19.40
N GLN A 211 28.99 0.02 -18.95
CA GLN A 211 30.00 1.04 -19.16
C GLN A 211 30.86 1.30 -17.93
N TRP A 212 30.63 0.58 -16.84
CA TRP A 212 31.42 0.71 -15.62
C TRP A 212 32.70 -0.12 -15.73
N TRP A 213 33.76 0.38 -15.13
CA TRP A 213 34.99 -0.37 -14.94
C TRP A 213 35.63 -0.03 -13.59
N LEU A 214 36.53 -0.88 -13.16
CA LEU A 214 37.33 -0.62 -11.96
C LEU A 214 38.67 -0.04 -12.39
N ASP A 215 39.05 1.07 -11.76
CA ASP A 215 40.41 1.60 -11.85
C ASP A 215 41.31 0.79 -10.92
N GLU A 216 42.43 0.29 -11.41
CA GLU A 216 43.35 -0.61 -10.69
C GLU A 216 44.24 0.16 -9.70
#